data_b9d65d8cdab5da122e144cbecdff0d4a
#
_entry.id   b9d65d8cdab5da122e144cbecdff0d4a
#
_cell.length_a   1.000
_cell.length_b   1.000
_cell.length_c   1.000
_cell.angle_alpha   90.00
_cell.angle_beta   90.00
_cell.angle_gamma   90.00
#
_symmetry.space_group_name_H-M   'P 1'
#
loop_
_entity.id
_entity.type
_entity.pdbx_description
1 polymer ?
#
loop_
_entity_poly.entity_id
_entity_poly.type
_entity_poly.pdbx_seq_one_letter_code
_entity_poly.pdbx_strand_id
1 'polypeptide(L)'
;MQETKEMCNRLVHEFAENYMEKLFYFCLKKTGCHEDAEDLTQDIAFQIITALNKGTIPTSFSAWVWQIARNRYSVWAKEKHDRNESVTGSDIGDYEIPDESEGENILNEMIHKEQIALLRRELAFIKSDYRNIVVAYYIENKRIRDIAESLSLSISTVQQRLHRARIILKEGMDMTREFGVRSYKPEDVNFSCSCDSFGEFGQPWTILNHKIYKNIFLEAYGNPSTAEELSLELGVALPYMEEELQYLTDQTLLTKDGNKYETAFPILSKHAQEKMWAYNESLIVPITSLFIKLIDTFTKACEAHGISYYGTYSSYEDAKWTILMSAFDSFVFSASPEGYWNRGFTKRPDGGCWDIVGYQNADIPDIPWVGLHGSRNDRPDRPAVRFKQYKFRRDYISEKTPSHLTHDEALTLKAVAEGEWSACEPYWLERLLSYGYIKKTDTGYEPTVVVFDGRSKEEYLSLFTEEERALLTKIASKLRKLLREAIDYARKAITMDLPKSIANNEHLSIFACKENLYERRYVLEQALKDGWLVYDEHTSPVIGAFLYL
;
A
#
# COMPACT_ATOMS: atom_id res chain seq x y z
N MET A 1 -32.77 59.05 -21.98
CA MET A 1 -33.37 57.76 -21.52
C MET A 1 -32.59 56.57 -22.01
N GLN A 2 -32.12 56.51 -23.22
CA GLN A 2 -31.33 55.42 -23.79
C GLN A 2 -29.90 55.38 -23.20
N GLU A 3 -29.21 56.48 -23.08
CA GLU A 3 -27.88 56.61 -22.45
C GLU A 3 -27.86 56.22 -20.98
N THR A 4 -28.90 56.57 -20.22
CA THR A 4 -29.04 56.18 -18.81
C THR A 4 -29.16 54.67 -18.65
N LYS A 5 -29.89 54.01 -19.56
CA LYS A 5 -30.09 52.55 -19.56
C LYS A 5 -28.79 51.80 -19.92
N GLU A 6 -28.03 52.34 -20.89
CA GLU A 6 -26.72 51.77 -21.26
C GLU A 6 -25.69 51.92 -20.13
N MET A 7 -25.68 53.05 -19.43
CA MET A 7 -24.83 53.30 -18.27
C MET A 7 -25.19 52.35 -17.12
N CYS A 8 -26.49 52.19 -16.80
CA CYS A 8 -26.93 51.26 -15.77
C CYS A 8 -26.55 49.80 -16.07
N ASN A 9 -26.70 49.36 -17.33
CA ASN A 9 -26.28 48.02 -17.76
C ASN A 9 -24.76 47.82 -17.59
N ARG A 10 -23.97 48.84 -17.89
CA ARG A 10 -22.50 48.79 -17.69
C ARG A 10 -22.15 48.65 -16.21
N LEU A 11 -22.82 49.40 -15.34
CA LEU A 11 -22.62 49.31 -13.89
C LEU A 11 -23.08 47.98 -13.31
N VAL A 12 -24.13 47.35 -13.86
CA VAL A 12 -24.54 45.98 -13.46
C VAL A 12 -23.47 44.97 -13.84
N HIS A 13 -22.86 45.08 -15.03
CA HIS A 13 -21.76 44.23 -15.45
C HIS A 13 -20.52 44.42 -14.56
N GLU A 14 -20.14 45.67 -14.34
CA GLU A 14 -19.02 46.02 -13.44
C GLU A 14 -19.26 45.48 -12.00
N PHE A 15 -20.49 45.56 -11.51
CA PHE A 15 -20.88 45.03 -10.22
C PHE A 15 -20.68 43.51 -10.17
N ALA A 16 -21.20 42.79 -11.16
CA ALA A 16 -21.11 41.33 -11.21
C ALA A 16 -19.66 40.81 -11.29
N GLU A 17 -18.83 41.47 -12.10
CA GLU A 17 -17.44 41.07 -12.34
C GLU A 17 -16.49 41.44 -11.19
N ASN A 18 -16.68 42.60 -10.56
CA ASN A 18 -15.67 43.16 -9.66
C ASN A 18 -16.08 43.19 -8.18
N TYR A 19 -17.37 43.01 -7.85
CA TYR A 19 -17.86 43.22 -6.49
C TYR A 19 -18.51 41.97 -5.84
N MET A 20 -19.08 41.03 -6.59
CA MET A 20 -19.81 39.90 -6.03
C MET A 20 -18.97 39.08 -5.06
N GLU A 21 -17.78 38.72 -5.49
CA GLU A 21 -16.86 37.91 -4.66
C GLU A 21 -16.42 38.69 -3.40
N LYS A 22 -16.12 39.94 -3.55
CA LYS A 22 -15.71 40.83 -2.45
C LYS A 22 -16.82 41.01 -1.42
N LEU A 23 -18.07 41.13 -1.89
CA LEU A 23 -19.25 41.18 -1.00
C LEU A 23 -19.48 39.92 -0.26
N PHE A 24 -19.33 38.78 -0.90
CA PHE A 24 -19.44 37.47 -0.23
C PHE A 24 -18.44 37.35 0.92
N TYR A 25 -17.17 37.66 0.67
CA TYR A 25 -16.15 37.63 1.74
C TYR A 25 -16.41 38.65 2.85
N PHE A 26 -16.90 39.83 2.52
CA PHE A 26 -17.35 40.80 3.52
C PHE A 26 -18.47 40.23 4.38
N CYS A 27 -19.48 39.64 3.78
CA CYS A 27 -20.59 39.00 4.48
C CYS A 27 -20.10 37.84 5.35
N LEU A 28 -19.23 36.97 4.83
CA LEU A 28 -18.67 35.83 5.56
C LEU A 28 -17.90 36.26 6.82
N LYS A 29 -17.09 37.33 6.70
CA LYS A 29 -16.35 37.90 7.85
C LYS A 29 -17.31 38.47 8.92
N LYS A 30 -18.45 39.03 8.51
CA LYS A 30 -19.41 39.68 9.40
C LYS A 30 -20.41 38.71 10.03
N THR A 31 -20.81 37.67 9.29
CA THR A 31 -21.81 36.70 9.76
C THR A 31 -21.15 35.51 10.48
N GLY A 32 -19.92 35.14 10.14
CA GLY A 32 -19.21 33.96 10.67
C GLY A 32 -19.80 32.63 10.21
N CYS A 33 -20.81 32.62 9.34
CA CYS A 33 -21.49 31.43 8.82
C CYS A 33 -21.63 31.54 7.29
N HIS A 34 -21.35 30.46 6.57
CA HIS A 34 -21.38 30.42 5.11
C HIS A 34 -22.78 30.67 4.54
N GLU A 35 -23.82 30.01 5.12
CA GLU A 35 -25.20 30.14 4.70
C GLU A 35 -25.72 31.58 4.91
N ASP A 36 -25.49 32.14 6.10
CA ASP A 36 -25.84 33.54 6.41
C ASP A 36 -25.10 34.54 5.48
N ALA A 37 -23.86 34.22 5.08
CA ALA A 37 -23.09 35.06 4.18
C ALA A 37 -23.64 35.03 2.76
N GLU A 38 -24.04 33.86 2.27
CA GLU A 38 -24.68 33.70 0.95
C GLU A 38 -25.99 34.49 0.89
N ASP A 39 -26.87 34.31 1.89
CA ASP A 39 -28.16 34.99 1.97
C ASP A 39 -27.99 36.51 2.02
N LEU A 40 -27.10 37.01 2.87
CA LEU A 40 -26.83 38.43 2.97
C LEU A 40 -26.21 39.01 1.69
N THR A 41 -25.31 38.27 1.02
CA THR A 41 -24.70 38.65 -0.26
C THR A 41 -25.75 38.77 -1.35
N GLN A 42 -26.65 37.79 -1.46
CA GLN A 42 -27.75 37.79 -2.41
C GLN A 42 -28.69 38.99 -2.20
N ASP A 43 -29.01 39.30 -0.95
CA ASP A 43 -29.88 40.40 -0.62
C ASP A 43 -29.25 41.77 -0.93
N ILE A 44 -27.94 41.94 -0.67
CA ILE A 44 -27.19 43.11 -1.06
C ILE A 44 -27.17 43.26 -2.60
N ALA A 45 -26.85 42.17 -3.30
CA ALA A 45 -26.81 42.15 -4.75
C ALA A 45 -28.17 42.49 -5.38
N PHE A 46 -29.25 41.93 -4.84
CA PHE A 46 -30.60 42.21 -5.28
C PHE A 46 -30.96 43.68 -5.13
N GLN A 47 -30.59 44.32 -4.03
CA GLN A 47 -30.84 45.76 -3.81
C GLN A 47 -30.05 46.63 -4.79
N ILE A 48 -28.77 46.34 -5.01
CA ILE A 48 -27.90 47.08 -5.94
C ILE A 48 -28.45 46.99 -7.36
N ILE A 49 -28.73 45.76 -7.84
CA ILE A 49 -29.26 45.53 -9.18
C ILE A 49 -30.63 46.19 -9.36
N THR A 50 -31.48 46.12 -8.34
CA THR A 50 -32.80 46.77 -8.38
C THR A 50 -32.69 48.29 -8.47
N ALA A 51 -31.78 48.91 -7.72
CA ALA A 51 -31.55 50.35 -7.76
C ALA A 51 -30.98 50.81 -9.09
N LEU A 52 -30.01 50.08 -9.65
CA LEU A 52 -29.46 50.34 -10.98
C LEU A 52 -30.52 50.21 -12.09
N ASN A 53 -31.36 49.17 -12.02
CA ASN A 53 -32.46 48.97 -12.98
C ASN A 53 -33.55 50.05 -12.88
N LYS A 54 -33.68 50.71 -11.71
CA LYS A 54 -34.55 51.89 -11.54
C LYS A 54 -33.92 53.18 -12.05
N GLY A 55 -32.68 53.17 -12.57
CA GLY A 55 -31.99 54.30 -13.16
C GLY A 55 -31.13 55.09 -12.18
N THR A 56 -30.79 54.52 -11.01
CA THR A 56 -29.88 55.17 -10.06
C THR A 56 -28.45 55.12 -10.58
N ILE A 57 -27.83 56.27 -10.81
CA ILE A 57 -26.43 56.41 -11.22
C ILE A 57 -25.69 57.12 -10.09
N PRO A 58 -24.86 56.42 -9.30
CA PRO A 58 -24.11 57.02 -8.21
C PRO A 58 -22.91 57.82 -8.73
N THR A 59 -22.52 58.85 -8.01
CA THR A 59 -21.32 59.66 -8.30
C THR A 59 -20.01 58.88 -8.05
N SER A 60 -20.00 57.97 -7.08
CA SER A 60 -18.93 57.01 -6.85
C SER A 60 -19.56 55.65 -6.71
N PHE A 61 -19.31 54.76 -7.69
CA PHE A 61 -19.94 53.45 -7.73
C PHE A 61 -19.46 52.56 -6.58
N SER A 62 -18.16 52.52 -6.32
CA SER A 62 -17.57 51.75 -5.23
C SER A 62 -18.13 52.18 -3.86
N ALA A 63 -18.08 53.45 -3.52
CA ALA A 63 -18.59 53.98 -2.26
C ALA A 63 -20.08 53.64 -2.04
N TRP A 64 -20.89 53.74 -3.11
CA TRP A 64 -22.32 53.45 -3.07
C TRP A 64 -22.61 51.94 -2.85
N VAL A 65 -21.88 51.07 -3.53
CA VAL A 65 -21.99 49.58 -3.32
C VAL A 65 -21.73 49.24 -1.87
N TRP A 66 -20.62 49.73 -1.31
CA TRP A 66 -20.25 49.46 0.09
C TRP A 66 -21.20 50.13 1.10
N GLN A 67 -21.82 51.24 0.77
CA GLN A 67 -22.86 51.84 1.60
C GLN A 67 -24.10 50.94 1.71
N ILE A 68 -24.55 50.38 0.59
CA ILE A 68 -25.69 49.45 0.57
C ILE A 68 -25.31 48.19 1.37
N ALA A 69 -24.10 47.65 1.18
CA ALA A 69 -23.63 46.49 1.91
C ALA A 69 -23.65 46.70 3.45
N ARG A 70 -23.13 47.82 3.93
CA ARG A 70 -23.15 48.19 5.37
C ARG A 70 -24.57 48.33 5.91
N ASN A 71 -25.42 49.06 5.16
CA ASN A 71 -26.81 49.24 5.59
C ASN A 71 -27.56 47.90 5.71
N ARG A 72 -27.38 47.01 4.72
CA ARG A 72 -28.02 45.68 4.77
C ARG A 72 -27.48 44.79 5.87
N TYR A 73 -26.19 44.81 6.09
CA TYR A 73 -25.60 44.09 7.24
C TYR A 73 -26.18 44.61 8.58
N SER A 74 -26.32 45.92 8.76
CA SER A 74 -26.91 46.51 9.98
C SER A 74 -28.35 46.06 10.18
N VAL A 75 -29.15 45.97 9.12
CA VAL A 75 -30.53 45.45 9.21
C VAL A 75 -30.53 43.97 9.54
N TRP A 76 -29.71 43.19 8.84
CA TRP A 76 -29.57 41.75 9.09
C TRP A 76 -29.11 41.44 10.53
N ALA A 77 -28.12 42.17 11.03
CA ALA A 77 -27.61 42.00 12.42
C ALA A 77 -28.69 42.30 13.45
N LYS A 78 -29.51 43.35 13.20
CA LYS A 78 -30.62 43.69 14.07
C LYS A 78 -31.72 42.63 14.03
N GLU A 79 -32.11 42.16 12.85
CA GLU A 79 -33.12 41.08 12.71
C GLU A 79 -32.66 39.76 13.34
N LYS A 80 -31.36 39.46 13.30
CA LYS A 80 -30.80 38.26 13.93
C LYS A 80 -30.73 38.41 15.45
N HIS A 81 -30.46 39.60 15.96
CA HIS A 81 -30.51 39.92 17.39
C HIS A 81 -31.93 39.79 17.94
N ASP A 82 -32.91 40.32 17.24
CA ASP A 82 -34.32 40.28 17.63
C ASP A 82 -34.90 38.84 17.65
N ARG A 83 -34.32 37.92 16.83
CA ARG A 83 -34.70 36.49 16.84
C ARG A 83 -34.01 35.67 17.95
N ASN A 84 -32.89 36.15 18.50
CA ASN A 84 -32.09 35.46 19.52
C ASN A 84 -32.31 35.98 20.94
N GLU A 85 -33.49 36.46 21.29
CA GLU A 85 -33.84 36.99 22.63
C GLU A 85 -33.68 36.03 23.82
N SER A 86 -33.03 34.84 23.63
CA SER A 86 -32.82 33.89 24.72
C SER A 86 -31.35 33.61 25.09
N VAL A 87 -30.35 34.32 24.56
CA VAL A 87 -28.94 34.11 24.93
C VAL A 87 -28.23 35.45 25.16
N THR A 88 -28.14 35.79 26.44
CA THR A 88 -27.19 36.70 27.14
C THR A 88 -26.83 38.02 26.46
N GLY A 89 -27.27 39.10 27.14
CA GLY A 89 -26.88 40.47 26.86
C GLY A 89 -25.37 40.70 26.90
N SER A 90 -24.87 41.30 25.85
CA SER A 90 -23.69 42.15 25.90
C SER A 90 -24.01 43.43 25.13
N ASP A 91 -23.73 44.53 25.75
CA ASP A 91 -24.00 45.90 25.35
C ASP A 91 -23.88 46.17 23.84
N ILE A 92 -24.94 46.74 23.29
CA ILE A 92 -24.86 47.45 22.02
C ILE A 92 -24.26 48.82 22.38
N GLY A 93 -22.93 48.88 22.54
CA GLY A 93 -22.16 50.10 22.55
C GLY A 93 -22.17 50.73 21.16
N ASP A 94 -22.27 52.03 21.09
CA ASP A 94 -22.24 52.86 19.89
C ASP A 94 -21.26 52.33 18.85
N TYR A 95 -21.77 51.71 17.78
CA TYR A 95 -20.96 51.38 16.61
C TYR A 95 -20.72 52.65 15.82
N GLU A 96 -19.55 53.26 16.01
CA GLU A 96 -19.03 54.26 15.13
C GLU A 96 -19.16 53.77 13.67
N ILE A 97 -19.75 54.59 12.82
CA ILE A 97 -19.87 54.31 11.39
C ILE A 97 -18.43 54.30 10.82
N PRO A 98 -17.92 53.17 10.32
CA PRO A 98 -16.55 53.11 9.81
C PRO A 98 -16.37 54.07 8.65
N ASP A 99 -15.29 54.87 8.72
CA ASP A 99 -14.89 55.83 7.69
C ASP A 99 -14.62 55.08 6.35
N GLU A 100 -14.78 55.73 5.20
CA GLU A 100 -14.56 55.14 3.86
C GLU A 100 -13.20 54.44 3.72
N SER A 101 -12.21 54.87 4.50
CA SER A 101 -10.88 54.25 4.58
C SER A 101 -10.88 52.80 5.17
N GLU A 102 -11.87 52.42 5.98
CA GLU A 102 -11.92 51.07 6.58
C GLU A 102 -12.39 50.01 5.57
N GLY A 103 -13.27 50.32 4.65
CA GLY A 103 -13.70 49.40 3.61
C GLY A 103 -12.56 49.04 2.65
N GLU A 104 -11.75 50.01 2.27
CA GLU A 104 -10.52 49.80 1.49
C GLU A 104 -9.45 49.06 2.30
N ASN A 105 -9.31 49.36 3.59
CA ASN A 105 -8.38 48.67 4.46
C ASN A 105 -8.77 47.19 4.65
N ILE A 106 -10.05 46.86 4.83
CA ILE A 106 -10.55 45.47 4.95
C ILE A 106 -10.31 44.71 3.65
N LEU A 107 -10.58 45.35 2.50
CA LEU A 107 -10.34 44.73 1.19
C LEU A 107 -8.85 44.48 0.97
N ASN A 108 -7.99 45.47 1.26
CA ASN A 108 -6.55 45.33 1.17
C ASN A 108 -5.98 44.26 2.11
N GLU A 109 -6.50 44.16 3.33
CA GLU A 109 -6.15 43.07 4.25
C GLU A 109 -6.58 41.70 3.73
N MET A 110 -7.75 41.59 3.08
CA MET A 110 -8.22 40.33 2.51
C MET A 110 -7.39 39.92 1.31
N ILE A 111 -7.12 40.84 0.38
CA ILE A 111 -6.23 40.61 -0.75
C ILE A 111 -4.83 40.23 -0.26
N HIS A 112 -4.34 40.89 0.79
CA HIS A 112 -3.05 40.55 1.37
C HIS A 112 -3.03 39.17 2.03
N LYS A 113 -4.10 38.78 2.73
CA LYS A 113 -4.24 37.42 3.30
C LYS A 113 -4.33 36.35 2.23
N GLU A 114 -5.05 36.60 1.15
CA GLU A 114 -5.15 35.69 0.01
C GLU A 114 -3.79 35.55 -0.70
N GLN A 115 -3.09 36.66 -0.95
CA GLN A 115 -1.74 36.65 -1.51
C GLN A 115 -0.76 35.89 -0.60
N ILE A 116 -0.86 36.04 0.72
CA ILE A 116 -0.07 35.29 1.69
C ILE A 116 -0.42 33.78 1.63
N ALA A 117 -1.69 33.43 1.49
CA ALA A 117 -2.12 32.04 1.38
C ALA A 117 -1.58 31.40 0.08
N LEU A 118 -1.67 32.12 -1.06
CA LEU A 118 -1.09 31.71 -2.33
C LEU A 118 0.44 31.58 -2.23
N LEU A 119 1.11 32.54 -1.63
CA LEU A 119 2.56 32.47 -1.42
C LEU A 119 2.95 31.26 -0.55
N ARG A 120 2.22 30.98 0.54
CA ARG A 120 2.47 29.80 1.38
C ARG A 120 2.25 28.52 0.61
N ARG A 121 1.22 28.45 -0.23
CA ARG A 121 0.98 27.32 -1.14
C ARG A 121 2.20 27.12 -2.05
N GLU A 122 2.65 28.16 -2.74
CA GLU A 122 3.77 28.06 -3.66
C GLU A 122 5.10 27.74 -2.97
N LEU A 123 5.32 28.24 -1.74
CA LEU A 123 6.47 27.85 -0.92
C LEU A 123 6.47 26.36 -0.59
N ALA A 124 5.29 25.71 -0.52
CA ALA A 124 5.19 24.28 -0.30
C ALA A 124 5.57 23.44 -1.55
N PHE A 125 5.54 24.03 -2.75
CA PHE A 125 5.83 23.35 -4.02
C PHE A 125 7.12 23.80 -4.71
N ILE A 126 7.89 24.70 -4.10
CA ILE A 126 9.22 25.08 -4.58
C ILE A 126 10.29 24.17 -3.95
N LYS A 127 11.33 23.80 -4.74
CA LYS A 127 12.45 22.98 -4.28
C LYS A 127 13.06 23.49 -2.99
N SER A 128 13.51 22.55 -2.13
CA SER A 128 14.13 22.83 -0.83
C SER A 128 15.26 23.85 -0.93
N ASP A 129 16.12 23.73 -1.94
CA ASP A 129 17.25 24.63 -2.20
C ASP A 129 16.84 26.13 -2.35
N TYR A 130 15.71 26.37 -3.01
CA TYR A 130 15.16 27.72 -3.18
C TYR A 130 14.35 28.16 -1.96
N ARG A 131 13.55 27.26 -1.41
CA ARG A 131 12.71 27.54 -0.23
C ARG A 131 13.54 27.95 0.96
N ASN A 132 14.59 27.20 1.29
CA ASN A 132 15.45 27.48 2.43
C ASN A 132 16.06 28.89 2.34
N ILE A 133 16.47 29.31 1.15
CA ILE A 133 16.99 30.66 0.91
C ILE A 133 15.89 31.72 1.08
N VAL A 134 14.69 31.46 0.55
CA VAL A 134 13.54 32.39 0.66
C VAL A 134 13.10 32.54 2.12
N VAL A 135 12.97 31.43 2.84
CA VAL A 135 12.60 31.42 4.26
C VAL A 135 13.66 32.16 5.09
N ALA A 136 14.93 31.83 4.91
CA ALA A 136 16.02 32.47 5.64
C ALA A 136 16.09 33.98 5.37
N TYR A 137 15.86 34.43 4.12
CA TYR A 137 15.94 35.83 3.77
C TYR A 137 14.70 36.62 4.20
N TYR A 138 13.46 36.14 3.89
CA TYR A 138 12.23 36.90 4.08
C TYR A 138 11.53 36.65 5.42
N ILE A 139 11.68 35.47 5.99
CA ILE A 139 10.99 35.09 7.24
C ILE A 139 11.94 35.24 8.42
N GLU A 140 13.19 34.72 8.29
CA GLU A 140 14.18 34.78 9.36
C GLU A 140 15.03 36.05 9.34
N ASN A 141 14.85 36.93 8.34
CA ASN A 141 15.58 38.20 8.15
C ASN A 141 17.12 38.05 8.17
N LYS A 142 17.64 36.91 7.69
CA LYS A 142 19.09 36.67 7.61
C LYS A 142 19.68 37.45 6.44
N ARG A 143 20.94 37.94 6.63
CA ARG A 143 21.67 38.58 5.55
C ARG A 143 22.15 37.56 4.52
N ILE A 144 22.24 37.96 3.26
CA ILE A 144 22.66 37.05 2.16
C ILE A 144 24.02 36.38 2.48
N ARG A 145 24.92 37.10 3.16
CA ARG A 145 26.23 36.57 3.56
C ARG A 145 26.09 35.42 4.57
N ASP A 146 25.20 35.59 5.56
CA ASP A 146 24.98 34.59 6.62
C ASP A 146 24.28 33.33 6.04
N ILE A 147 23.38 33.54 5.06
CA ILE A 147 22.76 32.44 4.31
C ILE A 147 23.79 31.68 3.48
N ALA A 148 24.67 32.39 2.79
CA ALA A 148 25.75 31.79 2.00
C ALA A 148 26.69 30.93 2.85
N GLU A 149 27.05 31.43 4.03
CA GLU A 149 27.90 30.71 4.99
C GLU A 149 27.18 29.46 5.55
N SER A 150 25.90 29.61 5.98
CA SER A 150 25.12 28.50 6.55
C SER A 150 24.84 27.36 5.56
N LEU A 151 24.69 27.67 4.28
CA LEU A 151 24.42 26.71 3.22
C LEU A 151 25.68 26.27 2.46
N SER A 152 26.87 26.76 2.84
CA SER A 152 28.15 26.51 2.15
C SER A 152 28.10 26.89 0.65
N LEU A 153 27.43 28.01 0.32
CA LEU A 153 27.25 28.52 -1.03
C LEU A 153 28.01 29.84 -1.23
N SER A 154 28.28 30.20 -2.49
CA SER A 154 28.77 31.55 -2.79
C SER A 154 27.65 32.59 -2.65
N ILE A 155 27.99 33.84 -2.29
CA ILE A 155 27.03 34.95 -2.22
C ILE A 155 26.31 35.14 -3.56
N SER A 156 27.01 35.01 -4.69
CA SER A 156 26.41 35.09 -6.02
C SER A 156 25.42 33.97 -6.28
N THR A 157 25.67 32.75 -5.83
CA THR A 157 24.76 31.60 -5.94
C THR A 157 23.48 31.86 -5.14
N VAL A 158 23.60 32.37 -3.92
CA VAL A 158 22.42 32.73 -3.09
C VAL A 158 21.59 33.81 -3.76
N GLN A 159 22.23 34.85 -4.31
CA GLN A 159 21.52 35.91 -5.03
C GLN A 159 20.79 35.40 -6.28
N GLN A 160 21.45 34.56 -7.07
CA GLN A 160 20.84 33.95 -8.26
C GLN A 160 19.66 33.04 -7.89
N ARG A 161 19.83 32.18 -6.88
CA ARG A 161 18.76 31.31 -6.40
C ARG A 161 17.59 32.12 -5.83
N LEU A 162 17.83 33.17 -5.07
CA LEU A 162 16.79 34.06 -4.55
C LEU A 162 16.01 34.76 -5.67
N HIS A 163 16.74 35.24 -6.69
CA HIS A 163 16.11 35.83 -7.88
C HIS A 163 15.24 34.82 -8.62
N ARG A 164 15.76 33.62 -8.87
CA ARG A 164 15.02 32.54 -9.54
C ARG A 164 13.80 32.10 -8.73
N ALA A 165 13.93 31.97 -7.41
CA ALA A 165 12.84 31.64 -6.51
C ALA A 165 11.69 32.64 -6.59
N ARG A 166 11.98 33.95 -6.65
CA ARG A 166 10.98 35.00 -6.81
C ARG A 166 10.17 34.85 -8.11
N ILE A 167 10.84 34.50 -9.20
CA ILE A 167 10.18 34.28 -10.50
C ILE A 167 9.24 33.07 -10.39
N ILE A 168 9.75 31.95 -9.88
CA ILE A 168 8.95 30.70 -9.73
C ILE A 168 7.74 30.93 -8.83
N LEU A 169 7.93 31.62 -7.69
CA LEU A 169 6.83 31.90 -6.76
C LEU A 169 5.77 32.81 -7.39
N LYS A 170 6.21 33.85 -8.12
CA LYS A 170 5.29 34.75 -8.81
C LYS A 170 4.49 34.02 -9.90
N GLU A 171 5.17 33.25 -10.75
CA GLU A 171 4.52 32.43 -11.78
C GLU A 171 3.53 31.44 -11.16
N GLY A 172 3.91 30.78 -10.06
CA GLY A 172 3.05 29.85 -9.35
C GLY A 172 1.82 30.51 -8.73
N MET A 173 1.94 31.72 -8.20
CA MET A 173 0.80 32.46 -7.63
C MET A 173 -0.23 32.86 -8.68
N ASP A 174 0.23 33.13 -9.91
CA ASP A 174 -0.63 33.48 -11.05
C ASP A 174 -1.25 32.23 -11.73
N MET A 175 -0.80 31.02 -11.38
CA MET A 175 -1.30 29.75 -11.95
C MET A 175 -2.31 29.06 -11.04
N THR A 176 -3.37 28.52 -11.62
CA THR A 176 -4.21 27.52 -10.96
C THR A 176 -3.47 26.18 -10.96
N ARG A 177 -3.05 25.69 -9.79
CA ARG A 177 -2.45 24.35 -9.69
C ARG A 177 -3.56 23.31 -9.67
N GLU A 178 -3.52 22.41 -10.63
CA GLU A 178 -4.34 21.22 -10.63
C GLU A 178 -3.51 20.07 -10.02
N PHE A 179 -4.08 19.41 -9.02
CA PHE A 179 -3.50 18.21 -8.45
C PHE A 179 -3.93 17.00 -9.27
N GLY A 180 -3.07 15.99 -9.34
CA GLY A 180 -3.36 14.76 -10.03
C GLY A 180 -4.46 13.93 -9.37
N VAL A 181 -4.90 12.89 -10.08
CA VAL A 181 -6.02 12.03 -9.67
C VAL A 181 -5.75 11.35 -8.33
N ARG A 182 -4.51 10.96 -8.06
CA ARG A 182 -4.14 10.25 -6.82
C ARG A 182 -4.22 11.12 -5.57
N SER A 183 -4.26 12.44 -5.70
CA SER A 183 -4.43 13.37 -4.58
C SER A 183 -5.80 13.22 -3.89
N TYR A 184 -6.86 12.94 -4.65
CA TYR A 184 -8.23 12.76 -4.16
C TYR A 184 -8.77 11.33 -4.31
N LYS A 185 -8.16 10.51 -5.17
CA LYS A 185 -8.53 9.10 -5.38
C LYS A 185 -7.29 8.20 -5.31
N PRO A 186 -6.69 8.04 -4.12
CA PRO A 186 -5.54 7.17 -3.98
C PRO A 186 -5.94 5.71 -4.22
N GLU A 187 -5.07 5.01 -4.94
CA GLU A 187 -5.21 3.58 -5.20
C GLU A 187 -4.58 2.74 -4.10
N ASP A 188 -4.96 1.48 -4.06
CA ASP A 188 -4.37 0.48 -3.17
C ASP A 188 -3.63 -0.58 -3.97
N VAL A 189 -2.58 -1.13 -3.36
CA VAL A 189 -1.76 -2.21 -3.89
C VAL A 189 -1.42 -3.16 -2.76
N ASN A 190 -1.54 -4.46 -3.03
CA ASN A 190 -1.16 -5.51 -2.10
C ASN A 190 0.27 -5.96 -2.38
N PHE A 191 0.95 -6.54 -1.38
CA PHE A 191 2.32 -6.99 -1.54
C PHE A 191 2.52 -8.41 -1.03
N SER A 192 3.45 -9.12 -1.67
CA SER A 192 4.08 -10.34 -1.15
C SER A 192 5.56 -10.05 -0.93
N CYS A 193 6.10 -10.54 0.18
CA CYS A 193 7.51 -10.41 0.51
C CYS A 193 8.07 -11.80 0.83
N SER A 194 9.08 -12.21 0.07
CA SER A 194 9.84 -13.44 0.29
C SER A 194 11.25 -13.10 0.76
N CYS A 195 11.80 -13.86 1.70
CA CYS A 195 13.08 -13.54 2.34
C CYS A 195 13.83 -14.79 2.82
N ASP A 196 15.16 -14.67 2.89
CA ASP A 196 16.05 -15.57 3.63
C ASP A 196 16.39 -15.00 5.02
N SER A 197 16.50 -13.67 5.12
CA SER A 197 16.82 -12.94 6.34
C SER A 197 15.99 -11.66 6.44
N PHE A 198 15.51 -11.37 7.65
CA PHE A 198 14.69 -10.19 7.92
C PHE A 198 15.49 -8.89 8.03
N GLY A 199 16.82 -8.97 8.28
CA GLY A 199 17.64 -7.79 8.59
C GLY A 199 17.39 -7.23 9.99
N GLU A 200 17.99 -6.07 10.28
CA GLU A 200 17.87 -5.40 11.58
C GLU A 200 16.46 -4.85 11.83
N PHE A 201 15.83 -4.31 10.79
CA PHE A 201 14.51 -3.66 10.90
C PHE A 201 13.33 -4.57 10.53
N GLY A 202 13.59 -5.83 10.18
CA GLY A 202 12.58 -6.78 9.76
C GLY A 202 12.15 -6.62 8.30
N GLN A 203 11.02 -7.24 7.95
CA GLN A 203 10.40 -7.04 6.64
C GLN A 203 9.75 -5.65 6.54
N PRO A 204 9.71 -5.03 5.37
CA PRO A 204 9.31 -3.63 5.20
C PRO A 204 7.79 -3.38 5.24
N TRP A 205 7.02 -4.16 6.03
CA TRP A 205 5.55 -4.06 6.06
C TRP A 205 5.02 -2.70 6.50
N THR A 206 5.73 -2.00 7.39
CA THR A 206 5.37 -0.64 7.81
C THR A 206 5.46 0.34 6.64
N ILE A 207 6.46 0.18 5.77
CA ILE A 207 6.64 0.97 4.56
C ILE A 207 5.58 0.58 3.52
N LEU A 208 5.46 -0.73 3.22
CA LEU A 208 4.56 -1.24 2.19
C LEU A 208 3.07 -0.98 2.49
N ASN A 209 2.69 -0.91 3.75
CA ASN A 209 1.32 -0.61 4.16
C ASN A 209 1.00 0.90 4.23
N HIS A 210 2.00 1.77 4.07
CA HIS A 210 1.80 3.22 4.11
C HIS A 210 1.14 3.72 2.82
N LYS A 211 -0.01 4.39 2.92
CA LYS A 211 -0.86 4.75 1.78
C LYS A 211 -0.17 5.69 0.78
N ILE A 212 0.61 6.64 1.26
CA ILE A 212 1.37 7.56 0.39
C ILE A 212 2.41 6.78 -0.40
N TYR A 213 3.17 5.89 0.24
CA TYR A 213 4.20 5.09 -0.43
C TYR A 213 3.62 4.16 -1.49
N LYS A 214 2.46 3.54 -1.22
CA LYS A 214 1.75 2.75 -2.23
C LYS A 214 1.49 3.55 -3.51
N ASN A 215 1.06 4.80 -3.36
CA ASN A 215 0.77 5.67 -4.50
C ASN A 215 2.03 6.24 -5.16
N ILE A 216 3.11 6.49 -4.41
CA ILE A 216 4.43 6.77 -4.98
C ILE A 216 4.90 5.60 -5.85
N PHE A 217 4.83 4.37 -5.33
CA PHE A 217 5.24 3.18 -6.08
C PHE A 217 4.42 2.98 -7.36
N LEU A 218 3.10 3.18 -7.30
CA LEU A 218 2.24 3.04 -8.48
C LEU A 218 2.52 4.11 -9.53
N GLU A 219 2.75 5.36 -9.12
CA GLU A 219 3.00 6.47 -10.05
C GLU A 219 4.39 6.37 -10.71
N ALA A 220 5.39 6.05 -9.91
CA ALA A 220 6.77 5.89 -10.38
C ALA A 220 7.04 4.53 -11.05
N TYR A 221 6.05 3.65 -11.20
CA TYR A 221 6.23 2.32 -11.79
C TYR A 221 6.24 2.39 -13.32
N GLY A 222 7.42 2.15 -13.92
CA GLY A 222 7.60 2.21 -15.37
C GLY A 222 7.49 3.63 -15.96
N ASN A 223 7.31 4.64 -15.13
CA ASN A 223 7.25 6.04 -15.49
C ASN A 223 8.13 6.87 -14.53
N PRO A 224 9.45 6.94 -14.78
CA PRO A 224 10.36 7.66 -13.91
C PRO A 224 9.93 9.12 -13.73
N SER A 225 9.61 9.52 -12.50
CA SER A 225 9.01 10.80 -12.16
C SER A 225 9.89 11.62 -11.23
N THR A 226 9.85 12.94 -11.34
CA THR A 226 10.56 13.87 -10.46
C THR A 226 9.80 14.06 -9.14
N ALA A 227 10.46 14.58 -8.12
CA ALA A 227 9.82 14.91 -6.85
C ALA A 227 8.67 15.91 -7.02
N GLU A 228 8.82 16.86 -7.95
CA GLU A 228 7.79 17.84 -8.25
C GLU A 228 6.55 17.21 -8.91
N GLU A 229 6.75 16.29 -9.87
CA GLU A 229 5.66 15.55 -10.51
C GLU A 229 4.89 14.71 -9.51
N LEU A 230 5.59 13.95 -8.65
CA LEU A 230 4.99 13.15 -7.60
C LEU A 230 4.28 13.99 -6.53
N SER A 231 4.87 15.15 -6.17
CA SER A 231 4.27 16.12 -5.26
C SER A 231 2.92 16.63 -5.75
N LEU A 232 2.83 16.96 -7.04
CA LEU A 232 1.59 17.43 -7.68
C LEU A 232 0.56 16.30 -7.84
N GLU A 233 1.00 15.12 -8.30
CA GLU A 233 0.10 13.99 -8.52
C GLU A 233 -0.55 13.51 -7.20
N LEU A 234 0.22 13.47 -6.11
CA LEU A 234 -0.26 13.00 -4.82
C LEU A 234 -0.83 14.10 -3.91
N GLY A 235 -0.67 15.37 -4.28
CA GLY A 235 -1.10 16.50 -3.45
C GLY A 235 -0.29 16.64 -2.16
N VAL A 236 0.95 16.16 -2.13
CA VAL A 236 1.87 16.23 -0.98
C VAL A 236 2.87 17.35 -1.22
N ALA A 237 3.09 18.22 -0.23
CA ALA A 237 4.04 19.32 -0.36
C ALA A 237 5.44 18.80 -0.68
N LEU A 238 6.10 19.45 -1.64
CA LEU A 238 7.38 19.02 -2.20
C LEU A 238 8.48 18.73 -1.15
N PRO A 239 8.63 19.49 -0.04
CA PRO A 239 9.62 19.16 0.99
C PRO A 239 9.44 17.78 1.61
N TYR A 240 8.19 17.44 1.95
CA TYR A 240 7.88 16.13 2.51
C TYR A 240 8.07 15.04 1.45
N MET A 241 7.67 15.32 0.20
CA MET A 241 7.90 14.39 -0.90
C MET A 241 9.40 14.11 -1.11
N GLU A 242 10.25 15.14 -1.07
CA GLU A 242 11.72 14.98 -1.22
C GLU A 242 12.30 14.09 -0.09
N GLU A 243 11.86 14.28 1.16
CA GLU A 243 12.29 13.46 2.31
C GLU A 243 11.83 12.01 2.17
N GLU A 244 10.56 11.79 1.81
CA GLU A 244 10.01 10.44 1.63
C GLU A 244 10.66 9.69 0.45
N LEU A 245 10.91 10.36 -0.66
CA LEU A 245 11.60 9.77 -1.81
C LEU A 245 13.06 9.41 -1.48
N GLN A 246 13.76 10.23 -0.69
CA GLN A 246 15.09 9.90 -0.21
C GLN A 246 15.06 8.68 0.72
N TYR A 247 14.12 8.65 1.68
CA TYR A 247 13.92 7.51 2.57
C TYR A 247 13.65 6.21 1.80
N LEU A 248 12.71 6.22 0.84
CA LEU A 248 12.40 5.04 0.02
C LEU A 248 13.58 4.60 -0.87
N THR A 249 14.41 5.54 -1.32
CA THR A 249 15.64 5.25 -2.07
C THR A 249 16.68 4.58 -1.17
N ASP A 250 16.87 5.09 0.05
CA ASP A 250 17.79 4.51 1.05
C ASP A 250 17.34 3.08 1.45
N GLN A 251 16.03 2.83 1.48
CA GLN A 251 15.44 1.50 1.67
C GLN A 251 15.50 0.62 0.41
N THR A 252 16.10 1.09 -0.67
CA THR A 252 16.22 0.37 -1.97
C THR A 252 14.87 -0.02 -2.61
N LEU A 253 13.80 0.70 -2.28
CA LEU A 253 12.46 0.53 -2.85
C LEU A 253 12.23 1.41 -4.07
N LEU A 254 13.01 2.49 -4.20
CA LEU A 254 13.10 3.33 -5.40
C LEU A 254 14.54 3.32 -5.92
N THR A 255 14.68 3.44 -7.23
CA THR A 255 15.93 3.84 -7.88
C THR A 255 15.87 5.31 -8.23
N LYS A 256 17.02 5.98 -8.26
CA LYS A 256 17.15 7.39 -8.64
C LYS A 256 18.13 7.52 -9.80
N ASP A 257 17.69 8.12 -10.89
CA ASP A 257 18.53 8.51 -12.02
C ASP A 257 18.39 10.01 -12.29
N GLY A 258 19.46 10.75 -12.05
CA GLY A 258 19.43 12.22 -12.06
C GLY A 258 18.45 12.78 -11.02
N ASN A 259 17.35 13.41 -11.48
CA ASN A 259 16.28 13.92 -10.62
C ASN A 259 14.98 13.09 -10.67
N LYS A 260 15.00 11.93 -11.33
CA LYS A 260 13.86 11.05 -11.47
C LYS A 260 13.97 9.82 -10.58
N TYR A 261 12.82 9.40 -10.08
CA TYR A 261 12.64 8.24 -9.21
C TYR A 261 11.79 7.20 -9.94
N GLU A 262 12.15 5.94 -9.81
CA GLU A 262 11.43 4.81 -10.38
C GLU A 262 11.31 3.69 -9.35
N THR A 263 10.18 2.98 -9.33
CA THR A 263 9.95 1.85 -8.43
C THR A 263 10.90 0.70 -8.78
N ALA A 264 11.62 0.20 -7.76
CA ALA A 264 12.73 -0.74 -7.89
C ALA A 264 12.32 -2.22 -7.78
N PHE A 265 11.03 -2.53 -7.84
CA PHE A 265 10.50 -3.89 -7.70
C PHE A 265 9.29 -4.11 -8.61
N PRO A 266 8.95 -5.36 -8.96
CA PRO A 266 7.82 -5.65 -9.84
C PRO A 266 6.47 -5.37 -9.17
N ILE A 267 5.55 -4.77 -9.95
CA ILE A 267 4.13 -4.63 -9.61
C ILE A 267 3.33 -5.23 -10.77
N LEU A 268 2.54 -6.27 -10.49
CA LEU A 268 1.69 -6.88 -11.49
C LEU A 268 0.41 -6.05 -11.67
N SER A 269 0.13 -5.72 -12.94
CA SER A 269 -1.08 -4.99 -13.28
C SER A 269 -2.34 -5.83 -13.04
N LYS A 270 -3.48 -5.15 -12.88
CA LYS A 270 -4.80 -5.77 -12.87
C LYS A 270 -4.99 -6.70 -14.09
N HIS A 271 -4.63 -6.22 -15.27
CA HIS A 271 -4.79 -6.96 -16.53
C HIS A 271 -3.98 -8.28 -16.56
N ALA A 272 -2.72 -8.24 -16.12
CA ALA A 272 -1.88 -9.44 -16.08
C ALA A 272 -2.44 -10.49 -15.12
N GLN A 273 -2.90 -10.07 -13.94
CA GLN A 273 -3.51 -10.95 -12.94
C GLN A 273 -4.80 -11.59 -13.48
N GLU A 274 -5.71 -10.81 -14.08
CA GLU A 274 -6.96 -11.30 -14.66
C GLU A 274 -6.72 -12.28 -15.82
N LYS A 275 -5.74 -11.99 -16.66
CA LYS A 275 -5.33 -12.87 -17.76
C LYS A 275 -4.74 -14.19 -17.28
N MET A 276 -3.91 -14.16 -16.24
CA MET A 276 -3.39 -15.38 -15.61
C MET A 276 -4.50 -16.18 -14.94
N TRP A 277 -5.42 -15.52 -14.26
CA TRP A 277 -6.56 -16.18 -13.63
C TRP A 277 -7.41 -16.92 -14.68
N ALA A 278 -7.85 -16.25 -15.75
CA ALA A 278 -8.69 -16.83 -16.79
C ALA A 278 -8.05 -18.09 -17.43
N TYR A 279 -6.73 -18.13 -17.55
CA TYR A 279 -6.04 -19.32 -18.03
C TYR A 279 -5.97 -20.41 -16.96
N ASN A 280 -5.57 -20.08 -15.73
CA ASN A 280 -5.36 -21.03 -14.65
C ASN A 280 -6.68 -21.67 -14.19
N GLU A 281 -7.80 -20.93 -14.22
CA GLU A 281 -9.12 -21.43 -13.84
C GLU A 281 -9.47 -22.73 -14.57
N SER A 282 -9.18 -22.81 -15.86
CA SER A 282 -9.44 -24.01 -16.66
C SER A 282 -8.59 -25.23 -16.26
N LEU A 283 -7.48 -25.00 -15.56
CA LEU A 283 -6.51 -26.02 -15.15
C LEU A 283 -6.70 -26.48 -13.69
N ILE A 284 -7.50 -25.78 -12.89
CA ILE A 284 -7.67 -26.09 -11.45
C ILE A 284 -8.15 -27.51 -11.25
N VAL A 285 -9.29 -27.87 -11.84
CA VAL A 285 -9.88 -29.21 -11.69
C VAL A 285 -8.95 -30.33 -12.23
N PRO A 286 -8.42 -30.26 -13.47
CA PRO A 286 -7.58 -31.34 -13.97
C PRO A 286 -6.25 -31.49 -13.20
N ILE A 287 -5.63 -30.41 -12.74
CA ILE A 287 -4.41 -30.47 -11.95
C ILE A 287 -4.71 -31.06 -10.57
N THR A 288 -5.75 -30.58 -9.87
CA THR A 288 -6.14 -31.08 -8.54
C THR A 288 -6.49 -32.57 -8.60
N SER A 289 -7.28 -33.00 -9.58
CA SER A 289 -7.63 -34.42 -9.74
C SER A 289 -6.40 -35.31 -9.97
N LEU A 290 -5.37 -34.80 -10.68
CA LEU A 290 -4.12 -35.53 -10.87
C LEU A 290 -3.30 -35.59 -9.58
N PHE A 291 -3.26 -34.53 -8.76
CA PHE A 291 -2.61 -34.57 -7.45
C PHE A 291 -3.29 -35.59 -6.53
N ILE A 292 -4.61 -35.52 -6.40
CA ILE A 292 -5.39 -36.48 -5.61
C ILE A 292 -5.09 -37.90 -6.05
N LYS A 293 -5.22 -38.18 -7.35
CA LYS A 293 -4.93 -39.51 -7.91
C LYS A 293 -3.51 -39.97 -7.67
N LEU A 294 -2.53 -39.08 -7.76
CA LEU A 294 -1.13 -39.40 -7.50
C LEU A 294 -0.91 -39.78 -6.03
N ILE A 295 -1.45 -38.98 -5.11
CA ILE A 295 -1.31 -39.17 -3.68
C ILE A 295 -2.01 -40.45 -3.25
N ASP A 296 -3.25 -40.68 -3.67
CA ASP A 296 -4.01 -41.90 -3.33
C ASP A 296 -3.34 -43.17 -3.89
N THR A 297 -2.79 -43.09 -5.13
CA THR A 297 -2.05 -44.21 -5.72
C THR A 297 -0.77 -44.51 -4.94
N PHE A 298 -0.03 -43.46 -4.57
CA PHE A 298 1.20 -43.61 -3.80
C PHE A 298 0.94 -44.16 -2.39
N THR A 299 -0.10 -43.64 -1.71
CA THR A 299 -0.50 -44.09 -0.37
C THR A 299 -0.87 -45.56 -0.40
N LYS A 300 -1.70 -46.00 -1.34
CA LYS A 300 -2.09 -47.41 -1.49
C LYS A 300 -0.90 -48.31 -1.76
N ALA A 301 0.06 -47.86 -2.58
CA ALA A 301 1.29 -48.61 -2.81
C ALA A 301 2.10 -48.74 -1.50
N CYS A 302 2.26 -47.65 -0.74
CA CYS A 302 2.93 -47.69 0.57
C CYS A 302 2.24 -48.63 1.54
N GLU A 303 0.91 -48.58 1.65
CA GLU A 303 0.11 -49.46 2.52
C GLU A 303 0.28 -50.94 2.15
N ALA A 304 0.26 -51.26 0.84
CA ALA A 304 0.48 -52.63 0.35
C ALA A 304 1.84 -53.20 0.75
N HIS A 305 2.83 -52.34 0.94
CA HIS A 305 4.19 -52.70 1.37
C HIS A 305 4.45 -52.44 2.86
N GLY A 306 3.40 -52.16 3.68
CA GLY A 306 3.49 -51.93 5.12
C GLY A 306 4.22 -50.65 5.51
N ILE A 307 4.20 -49.62 4.67
CA ILE A 307 4.91 -48.37 4.88
C ILE A 307 3.92 -47.26 5.26
N SER A 308 4.14 -46.62 6.41
CA SER A 308 3.47 -45.38 6.81
C SER A 308 4.43 -44.20 6.63
N TYR A 309 4.46 -43.60 5.44
CA TYR A 309 5.42 -42.54 5.10
C TYR A 309 5.13 -41.19 5.81
N TYR A 310 3.91 -41.00 6.30
CA TYR A 310 3.47 -39.82 7.09
C TYR A 310 3.57 -40.08 8.61
N GLY A 311 4.24 -41.17 9.00
CA GLY A 311 4.46 -41.56 10.39
C GLY A 311 3.27 -42.21 11.07
N THR A 312 3.32 -42.30 12.38
CA THR A 312 2.31 -42.98 13.23
C THR A 312 1.54 -42.00 14.13
N TYR A 313 1.92 -40.73 14.13
CA TYR A 313 1.37 -39.71 15.02
C TYR A 313 0.15 -38.99 14.45
N SER A 314 -0.04 -39.00 13.13
CA SER A 314 -1.15 -38.34 12.45
C SER A 314 -2.03 -39.36 11.74
N SER A 315 -3.33 -39.05 11.63
CA SER A 315 -4.22 -39.81 10.76
C SER A 315 -3.90 -39.50 9.29
N TYR A 316 -4.29 -40.38 8.36
CA TYR A 316 -4.15 -40.09 6.92
C TYR A 316 -4.97 -38.86 6.55
N GLU A 317 -6.14 -38.68 7.11
CA GLU A 317 -7.01 -37.55 6.84
C GLU A 317 -6.33 -36.22 7.19
N ASP A 318 -5.70 -36.14 8.35
CA ASP A 318 -4.92 -34.94 8.75
C ASP A 318 -3.67 -34.77 7.88
N ALA A 319 -2.97 -35.87 7.58
CA ALA A 319 -1.76 -35.85 6.78
C ALA A 319 -2.00 -35.39 5.32
N LYS A 320 -3.19 -35.65 4.74
CA LYS A 320 -3.54 -35.23 3.37
C LYS A 320 -3.25 -33.76 3.10
N TRP A 321 -3.52 -32.86 4.05
CA TRP A 321 -3.28 -31.43 3.92
C TRP A 321 -1.81 -31.13 3.64
N THR A 322 -0.95 -31.67 4.46
CA THR A 322 0.50 -31.51 4.34
C THR A 322 1.06 -32.21 3.12
N ILE A 323 0.58 -33.43 2.84
CA ILE A 323 1.01 -34.23 1.68
C ILE A 323 0.67 -33.51 0.38
N LEU A 324 -0.56 -32.99 0.25
CA LEU A 324 -1.00 -32.24 -0.93
C LEU A 324 -0.11 -31.02 -1.18
N MET A 325 0.13 -30.22 -0.14
CA MET A 325 0.94 -29.00 -0.25
C MET A 325 2.42 -29.32 -0.55
N SER A 326 2.99 -30.33 0.10
CA SER A 326 4.37 -30.75 -0.14
C SER A 326 4.55 -31.34 -1.53
N ALA A 327 3.59 -32.13 -2.01
CA ALA A 327 3.58 -32.65 -3.38
C ALA A 327 3.47 -31.50 -4.38
N PHE A 328 2.59 -30.55 -4.14
CA PHE A 328 2.44 -29.38 -4.99
C PHE A 328 3.77 -28.62 -5.15
N ASP A 329 4.40 -28.23 -4.04
CA ASP A 329 5.67 -27.49 -4.07
C ASP A 329 6.76 -28.28 -4.80
N SER A 330 6.88 -29.59 -4.56
CA SER A 330 7.83 -30.47 -5.23
C SER A 330 7.60 -30.53 -6.75
N PHE A 331 6.34 -30.61 -7.18
CA PHE A 331 6.00 -30.67 -8.60
C PHE A 331 6.20 -29.33 -9.31
N VAL A 332 5.82 -28.21 -8.70
CA VAL A 332 6.07 -26.87 -9.23
C VAL A 332 7.58 -26.63 -9.34
N PHE A 333 8.35 -26.98 -8.31
CA PHE A 333 9.80 -26.90 -8.34
C PHE A 333 10.39 -27.70 -9.52
N SER A 334 9.95 -28.96 -9.70
CA SER A 334 10.45 -29.83 -10.79
C SER A 334 9.95 -29.46 -12.18
N ALA A 335 8.84 -28.71 -12.28
CA ALA A 335 8.29 -28.22 -13.54
C ALA A 335 8.91 -26.89 -13.97
N SER A 336 9.51 -26.15 -13.03
CA SER A 336 10.16 -24.87 -13.30
C SER A 336 11.48 -25.04 -14.05
N PRO A 337 11.96 -24.02 -14.78
CA PRO A 337 13.25 -24.06 -15.46
C PRO A 337 14.41 -24.33 -14.49
N GLU A 338 15.46 -24.99 -14.97
CA GLU A 338 16.66 -25.26 -14.19
C GLU A 338 17.31 -23.97 -13.69
N GLY A 339 17.79 -23.98 -12.45
CA GLY A 339 18.41 -22.81 -11.80
C GLY A 339 17.43 -21.72 -11.35
N TYR A 340 16.15 -21.86 -11.67
CA TYR A 340 15.13 -20.85 -11.37
C TYR A 340 14.98 -20.55 -9.87
N TRP A 341 15.11 -21.59 -9.02
CA TRP A 341 14.97 -21.51 -7.57
C TRP A 341 16.30 -21.29 -6.83
N ASN A 342 17.44 -21.33 -7.52
CA ASN A 342 18.77 -21.23 -6.92
C ASN A 342 19.24 -19.80 -6.70
N ARG A 343 18.46 -18.81 -7.07
CA ARG A 343 18.79 -17.38 -6.91
C ARG A 343 18.38 -16.94 -5.51
N GLY A 344 19.34 -16.38 -4.77
CA GLY A 344 19.06 -15.72 -3.49
C GLY A 344 18.26 -14.44 -3.67
N PHE A 345 17.89 -13.82 -2.55
CA PHE A 345 17.18 -12.55 -2.51
C PHE A 345 18.15 -11.36 -2.58
N THR A 346 17.61 -10.18 -2.89
CA THR A 346 18.37 -8.93 -2.91
C THR A 346 18.84 -8.58 -1.49
N LYS A 347 20.15 -8.31 -1.34
CA LYS A 347 20.72 -7.86 -0.09
C LYS A 347 20.35 -6.41 0.17
N ARG A 348 19.95 -6.11 1.40
CA ARG A 348 19.51 -4.79 1.84
C ARG A 348 20.56 -4.15 2.77
N PRO A 349 20.54 -2.80 2.91
CA PRO A 349 21.52 -2.07 3.73
C PRO A 349 21.52 -2.49 5.21
N ASP A 350 20.36 -2.89 5.74
CA ASP A 350 20.17 -3.37 7.12
C ASP A 350 20.58 -4.83 7.35
N GLY A 351 21.20 -5.48 6.37
CA GLY A 351 21.55 -6.90 6.43
C GLY A 351 20.40 -7.84 6.09
N GLY A 352 19.22 -7.32 5.76
CA GLY A 352 18.11 -8.09 5.23
C GLY A 352 18.42 -8.67 3.85
N CYS A 353 17.73 -9.75 3.51
CA CYS A 353 17.87 -10.43 2.23
C CYS A 353 16.45 -10.84 1.77
N TRP A 354 15.78 -9.94 1.06
CA TRP A 354 14.39 -10.09 0.67
C TRP A 354 14.04 -9.36 -0.64
N ASP A 355 13.01 -9.84 -1.30
CA ASP A 355 12.38 -9.22 -2.47
C ASP A 355 10.87 -9.13 -2.30
N ILE A 356 10.25 -8.20 -3.01
CA ILE A 356 8.81 -7.94 -2.97
C ILE A 356 8.20 -7.94 -4.36
N VAL A 357 6.91 -8.30 -4.43
CA VAL A 357 6.04 -8.12 -5.60
C VAL A 357 4.79 -7.39 -5.15
N GLY A 358 4.42 -6.34 -5.89
CA GLY A 358 3.16 -5.65 -5.74
C GLY A 358 2.07 -6.24 -6.62
N TYR A 359 0.81 -6.08 -6.20
CA TYR A 359 -0.37 -6.54 -6.93
C TYR A 359 -1.42 -5.45 -6.94
N GLN A 360 -1.72 -4.89 -8.11
CA GLN A 360 -2.88 -4.01 -8.26
C GLN A 360 -4.17 -4.80 -8.00
N ASN A 361 -5.19 -4.13 -7.50
CA ASN A 361 -6.47 -4.76 -7.25
C ASN A 361 -7.09 -5.24 -8.57
N ALA A 362 -7.22 -6.57 -8.71
CA ALA A 362 -7.79 -7.23 -9.88
C ALA A 362 -9.15 -7.82 -9.56
N ASP A 363 -10.00 -7.94 -10.59
CA ASP A 363 -11.31 -8.58 -10.50
C ASP A 363 -11.17 -10.11 -10.68
N ILE A 364 -10.56 -10.73 -9.68
CA ILE A 364 -10.36 -12.19 -9.59
C ILE A 364 -10.99 -12.69 -8.29
N PRO A 365 -11.43 -13.96 -8.24
CA PRO A 365 -11.97 -14.52 -7.00
C PRO A 365 -10.99 -14.40 -5.83
N ASP A 366 -11.52 -14.01 -4.68
CA ASP A 366 -10.76 -13.99 -3.43
C ASP A 366 -10.56 -15.43 -2.94
N ILE A 367 -9.48 -16.05 -3.39
CA ILE A 367 -9.09 -17.40 -2.96
C ILE A 367 -8.12 -17.25 -1.79
N PRO A 368 -8.43 -17.91 -0.66
CA PRO A 368 -7.65 -17.76 0.56
C PRO A 368 -6.17 -18.07 0.39
N TRP A 369 -5.36 -17.22 0.97
CA TRP A 369 -3.91 -17.36 0.94
C TRP A 369 -3.42 -18.60 1.67
N VAL A 370 -2.38 -19.24 1.12
CA VAL A 370 -1.66 -20.36 1.72
C VAL A 370 -0.16 -20.03 1.77
N GLY A 371 0.34 -19.78 2.96
CA GLY A 371 1.76 -19.51 3.19
C GLY A 371 2.55 -20.74 3.60
N LEU A 372 3.84 -20.74 3.26
CA LEU A 372 4.80 -21.71 3.77
C LEU A 372 5.77 -21.02 4.72
N HIS A 373 5.85 -21.51 5.92
CA HIS A 373 6.78 -21.07 6.96
C HIS A 373 7.69 -22.22 7.38
N GLY A 374 8.82 -21.92 7.99
CA GLY A 374 9.78 -22.94 8.43
C GLY A 374 10.37 -22.66 9.80
N SER A 375 11.31 -23.50 10.23
CA SER A 375 12.13 -23.21 11.39
C SER A 375 13.15 -22.13 11.04
N ARG A 376 13.44 -21.26 12.00
CA ARG A 376 14.47 -20.23 11.89
C ARG A 376 15.83 -20.85 12.24
N ASN A 377 16.63 -21.14 11.21
CA ASN A 377 17.99 -21.67 11.35
C ASN A 377 19.00 -20.52 11.52
N ASP A 378 19.00 -19.87 12.68
CA ASP A 378 19.89 -18.74 12.96
C ASP A 378 21.32 -19.19 13.37
N ARG A 379 21.60 -20.49 13.43
CA ARG A 379 22.88 -21.04 13.94
C ARG A 379 23.41 -22.14 13.03
N PRO A 380 24.37 -21.84 12.16
CA PRO A 380 24.97 -22.85 11.26
C PRO A 380 25.82 -23.92 11.97
N ASP A 381 26.12 -23.70 13.26
CA ASP A 381 26.88 -24.61 14.12
C ASP A 381 26.04 -25.71 14.79
N ARG A 382 24.73 -25.72 14.59
CA ARG A 382 23.80 -26.70 15.16
C ARG A 382 23.22 -27.65 14.13
N PRO A 383 22.72 -28.86 14.55
CA PRO A 383 22.11 -29.81 13.66
C PRO A 383 20.95 -29.20 12.84
N ALA A 384 20.89 -29.51 11.57
CA ALA A 384 19.79 -29.05 10.73
C ALA A 384 18.48 -29.73 11.14
N VAL A 385 17.44 -28.91 11.35
CA VAL A 385 16.07 -29.40 11.56
C VAL A 385 15.20 -28.93 10.40
N ARG A 386 14.47 -29.85 9.80
CA ARG A 386 13.57 -29.57 8.68
C ARG A 386 12.12 -29.54 9.15
N PHE A 387 11.77 -28.53 9.95
CA PHE A 387 10.38 -28.22 10.28
C PHE A 387 9.82 -27.23 9.27
N LYS A 388 8.61 -27.50 8.79
CA LYS A 388 7.86 -26.61 7.92
C LYS A 388 6.38 -26.61 8.32
N GLN A 389 5.69 -25.53 8.01
CA GLN A 389 4.26 -25.37 8.25
C GLN A 389 3.61 -24.63 7.11
N TYR A 390 2.57 -25.22 6.53
CA TYR A 390 1.64 -24.50 5.68
C TYR A 390 0.61 -23.80 6.56
N LYS A 391 0.51 -22.48 6.44
CA LYS A 391 -0.54 -21.70 7.07
C LYS A 391 -1.61 -21.42 6.04
N PHE A 392 -2.81 -21.88 6.37
CA PHE A 392 -4.00 -21.72 5.56
C PHE A 392 -4.76 -20.47 5.99
N ARG A 393 -5.95 -20.25 5.44
CA ARG A 393 -6.88 -19.18 5.78
C ARG A 393 -6.95 -18.90 7.30
N ARG A 394 -7.24 -17.66 7.70
CA ARG A 394 -7.38 -17.27 9.12
C ARG A 394 -8.32 -18.20 9.91
N ASP A 395 -9.38 -18.69 9.27
CA ASP A 395 -10.36 -19.61 9.89
C ASP A 395 -9.77 -20.96 10.26
N TYR A 396 -8.66 -21.36 9.62
CA TYR A 396 -7.93 -22.63 9.86
C TYR A 396 -6.68 -22.44 10.70
N ILE A 397 -6.33 -21.21 11.05
CA ILE A 397 -5.11 -20.91 11.81
C ILE A 397 -5.48 -20.59 13.24
N SER A 398 -4.94 -21.36 14.18
CA SER A 398 -4.94 -20.96 15.59
C SER A 398 -4.09 -19.69 15.75
N GLU A 399 -4.63 -18.63 16.32
CA GLU A 399 -3.86 -17.44 16.71
C GLU A 399 -2.73 -17.75 17.69
N LYS A 400 -2.81 -18.91 18.36
CA LYS A 400 -1.81 -19.39 19.31
C LYS A 400 -0.57 -19.99 18.66
N THR A 401 -0.63 -20.39 17.37
CA THR A 401 0.53 -20.96 16.69
C THR A 401 1.44 -19.85 16.16
N PRO A 402 2.75 -19.87 16.49
CA PRO A 402 3.69 -18.88 15.97
C PRO A 402 3.86 -19.01 14.45
N SER A 403 4.28 -17.92 13.80
CA SER A 403 4.60 -17.95 12.37
C SER A 403 5.83 -18.82 12.06
N HIS A 404 6.76 -18.92 13.03
CA HIS A 404 8.01 -19.67 12.90
C HIS A 404 8.34 -20.31 14.23
N LEU A 405 8.88 -21.52 14.22
CA LEU A 405 9.56 -22.07 15.38
C LEU A 405 10.99 -21.57 15.42
N THR A 406 11.49 -21.26 16.61
CA THR A 406 12.91 -21.06 16.84
C THR A 406 13.67 -22.38 16.60
N HIS A 407 14.99 -22.29 16.45
CA HIS A 407 15.81 -23.48 16.25
C HIS A 407 15.70 -24.46 17.43
N ASP A 408 15.69 -23.96 18.67
CA ASP A 408 15.59 -24.80 19.89
C ASP A 408 14.19 -25.44 20.01
N GLU A 409 13.11 -24.74 19.65
CA GLU A 409 11.76 -25.33 19.58
C GLU A 409 11.68 -26.42 18.52
N ALA A 410 12.27 -26.21 17.33
CA ALA A 410 12.27 -27.23 16.29
C ALA A 410 13.12 -28.45 16.66
N LEU A 411 14.28 -28.27 17.31
CA LEU A 411 15.09 -29.38 17.85
C LEU A 411 14.33 -30.15 18.92
N THR A 412 13.64 -29.46 19.83
CA THR A 412 12.82 -30.12 20.86
C THR A 412 11.68 -30.93 20.24
N LEU A 413 10.99 -30.38 19.21
CA LEU A 413 9.95 -31.10 18.47
C LEU A 413 10.52 -32.36 17.80
N LYS A 414 11.73 -32.27 17.22
CA LYS A 414 12.42 -33.41 16.62
C LYS A 414 12.74 -34.49 17.69
N ALA A 415 13.31 -34.09 18.82
CA ALA A 415 13.62 -35.03 19.93
C ALA A 415 12.34 -35.71 20.47
N VAL A 416 11.22 -35.00 20.55
CA VAL A 416 9.92 -35.59 20.89
C VAL A 416 9.51 -36.63 19.85
N ALA A 417 9.67 -36.35 18.56
CA ALA A 417 9.32 -37.28 17.48
C ALA A 417 10.23 -38.54 17.46
N GLU A 418 11.46 -38.42 17.91
CA GLU A 418 12.43 -39.51 18.04
C GLU A 418 12.30 -40.29 19.40
N GLY A 419 11.41 -39.84 20.31
CA GLY A 419 11.22 -40.42 21.62
C GLY A 419 12.25 -39.98 22.66
N GLU A 420 13.11 -39.03 22.36
CA GLU A 420 14.23 -38.54 23.18
C GLU A 420 13.85 -37.33 24.05
N TRP A 421 12.57 -37.08 24.26
CA TRP A 421 12.03 -35.92 24.95
C TRP A 421 12.56 -35.71 26.38
N SER A 422 13.03 -36.76 27.05
CA SER A 422 13.54 -36.72 28.43
C SER A 422 14.83 -35.86 28.55
N ALA A 423 15.55 -35.66 27.47
CA ALA A 423 16.74 -34.81 27.42
C ALA A 423 16.41 -33.33 27.13
N CYS A 424 15.13 -33.00 26.84
CA CYS A 424 14.72 -31.66 26.49
C CYS A 424 14.48 -30.76 27.71
N GLU A 425 14.74 -29.48 27.57
CA GLU A 425 14.41 -28.49 28.59
C GLU A 425 12.89 -28.36 28.76
N PRO A 426 12.37 -28.40 30.02
CA PRO A 426 10.93 -28.29 30.29
C PRO A 426 10.29 -27.04 29.67
N TYR A 427 11.02 -25.91 29.60
CA TYR A 427 10.57 -24.66 29.02
C TYR A 427 10.13 -24.81 27.54
N TRP A 428 10.92 -25.49 26.72
CA TRP A 428 10.59 -25.71 25.33
C TRP A 428 9.44 -26.70 25.13
N LEU A 429 9.35 -27.71 25.98
CA LEU A 429 8.23 -28.67 25.99
C LEU A 429 6.90 -27.95 26.32
N GLU A 430 6.90 -27.07 27.33
CA GLU A 430 5.71 -26.28 27.70
C GLU A 430 5.28 -25.34 26.58
N ARG A 431 6.22 -24.69 25.89
CA ARG A 431 5.92 -23.86 24.75
C ARG A 431 5.30 -24.63 23.59
N LEU A 432 5.88 -25.76 23.20
CA LEU A 432 5.33 -26.61 22.14
C LEU A 432 3.95 -27.17 22.50
N LEU A 433 3.71 -27.51 23.79
CA LEU A 433 2.37 -27.85 24.29
C LEU A 433 1.39 -26.69 24.13
N SER A 434 1.79 -25.49 24.53
CA SER A 434 0.93 -24.30 24.44
C SER A 434 0.54 -23.94 22.99
N TYR A 435 1.40 -24.27 22.03
CA TYR A 435 1.15 -24.10 20.60
C TYR A 435 0.36 -25.25 19.97
N GLY A 436 0.26 -26.41 20.70
CA GLY A 436 -0.41 -27.61 20.22
C GLY A 436 0.42 -28.44 19.24
N TYR A 437 1.75 -28.24 19.14
CA TYR A 437 2.64 -29.07 18.30
C TYR A 437 2.99 -30.43 18.93
N ILE A 438 2.85 -30.57 20.25
CA ILE A 438 2.97 -31.81 20.98
C ILE A 438 1.79 -31.98 21.93
N LYS A 439 1.52 -33.21 22.32
CA LYS A 439 0.57 -33.57 23.37
C LYS A 439 1.26 -34.38 24.47
N LYS A 440 0.73 -34.33 25.70
CA LYS A 440 1.18 -35.14 26.80
C LYS A 440 0.44 -36.48 26.76
N THR A 441 1.18 -37.56 26.98
CA THR A 441 0.65 -38.93 27.08
C THR A 441 1.02 -39.55 28.45
N ASP A 442 0.53 -40.73 28.76
CA ASP A 442 0.88 -41.44 30.00
C ASP A 442 2.37 -41.79 30.09
N THR A 443 3.05 -41.91 28.95
CA THR A 443 4.47 -42.29 28.84
C THR A 443 5.40 -41.11 28.51
N GLY A 444 4.87 -39.91 28.34
CA GLY A 444 5.68 -38.72 28.00
C GLY A 444 5.02 -37.75 27.05
N TYR A 445 5.67 -37.45 25.96
CA TYR A 445 5.19 -36.49 24.94
C TYR A 445 5.19 -37.14 23.55
N GLU A 446 4.19 -36.79 22.76
CA GLU A 446 4.08 -37.17 21.35
C GLU A 446 3.83 -35.95 20.46
N PRO A 447 4.36 -35.90 19.21
CA PRO A 447 4.03 -34.86 18.27
C PRO A 447 2.57 -34.97 17.81
N THR A 448 1.98 -33.82 17.47
CA THR A 448 0.65 -33.70 16.86
C THR A 448 0.75 -33.33 15.39
N VAL A 449 1.97 -33.21 14.89
CA VAL A 449 2.29 -32.84 13.52
C VAL A 449 2.63 -34.06 12.69
N VAL A 450 2.54 -33.94 11.37
CA VAL A 450 2.99 -34.99 10.46
C VAL A 450 4.51 -35.17 10.56
N VAL A 451 4.96 -36.39 10.73
CA VAL A 451 6.40 -36.73 10.79
C VAL A 451 6.72 -37.66 9.63
N PHE A 452 7.31 -37.11 8.57
CA PHE A 452 7.72 -37.89 7.42
C PHE A 452 8.95 -38.75 7.73
N ASP A 453 9.01 -39.96 7.18
CA ASP A 453 10.05 -40.94 7.44
C ASP A 453 11.41 -40.68 6.78
N GLY A 454 11.55 -39.60 6.06
CA GLY A 454 12.81 -39.14 5.44
C GLY A 454 13.32 -39.95 4.25
N ARG A 455 12.64 -41.03 3.85
CA ARG A 455 13.05 -41.82 2.67
C ARG A 455 13.05 -40.97 1.41
N SER A 456 14.01 -41.21 0.55
CA SER A 456 14.06 -40.60 -0.79
C SER A 456 13.03 -41.24 -1.74
N LYS A 457 12.74 -40.55 -2.83
CA LYS A 457 11.85 -41.06 -3.89
C LYS A 457 12.37 -42.37 -4.46
N GLU A 458 13.66 -42.51 -4.63
CA GLU A 458 14.33 -43.69 -5.17
C GLU A 458 14.15 -44.87 -4.24
N GLU A 459 14.27 -44.69 -2.94
CA GLU A 459 14.03 -45.70 -1.93
C GLU A 459 12.59 -46.21 -1.96
N TYR A 460 11.59 -45.29 -2.01
CA TYR A 460 10.20 -45.71 -2.15
C TYR A 460 9.95 -46.49 -3.44
N LEU A 461 10.42 -45.99 -4.58
CA LEU A 461 10.21 -46.64 -5.85
C LEU A 461 10.89 -48.00 -5.94
N SER A 462 11.97 -48.23 -5.19
CA SER A 462 12.62 -49.56 -5.11
C SER A 462 11.77 -50.62 -4.47
N LEU A 463 10.85 -50.23 -3.59
CA LEU A 463 9.96 -51.12 -2.87
C LEU A 463 8.69 -51.50 -3.65
N PHE A 464 8.33 -50.70 -4.64
CA PHE A 464 7.08 -50.84 -5.39
C PHE A 464 7.25 -51.82 -6.57
N THR A 465 6.16 -52.43 -6.97
CA THR A 465 6.09 -53.27 -8.18
C THR A 465 6.31 -52.43 -9.45
N GLU A 466 6.61 -53.12 -10.56
CA GLU A 466 6.78 -52.43 -11.85
C GLU A 466 5.48 -51.74 -12.32
N GLU A 467 4.33 -52.35 -12.05
CA GLU A 467 3.01 -51.78 -12.43
C GLU A 467 2.72 -50.52 -11.62
N GLU A 468 2.97 -50.52 -10.28
CA GLU A 468 2.82 -49.34 -9.42
C GLU A 468 3.73 -48.16 -9.86
N ARG A 469 5.01 -48.47 -10.15
CA ARG A 469 5.96 -47.48 -10.67
C ARG A 469 5.53 -46.90 -12.01
N ALA A 470 5.06 -47.75 -12.93
CA ALA A 470 4.59 -47.32 -14.24
C ALA A 470 3.36 -46.41 -14.13
N LEU A 471 2.41 -46.78 -13.25
CA LEU A 471 1.20 -45.98 -13.02
C LEU A 471 1.54 -44.60 -12.38
N LEU A 472 2.35 -44.57 -11.31
CA LEU A 472 2.80 -43.35 -10.67
C LEU A 472 3.56 -42.43 -11.65
N THR A 473 4.46 -43.02 -12.46
CA THR A 473 5.22 -42.29 -13.49
C THR A 473 4.30 -41.65 -14.53
N LYS A 474 3.29 -42.41 -14.99
CA LYS A 474 2.29 -41.90 -15.95
C LYS A 474 1.50 -40.71 -15.41
N ILE A 475 1.02 -40.81 -14.17
CA ILE A 475 0.25 -39.72 -13.53
C ILE A 475 1.17 -38.50 -13.33
N ALA A 476 2.36 -38.70 -12.77
CA ALA A 476 3.34 -37.65 -12.50
C ALA A 476 3.78 -36.93 -13.79
N SER A 477 3.97 -37.66 -14.88
CA SER A 477 4.34 -37.07 -16.20
C SER A 477 3.23 -36.17 -16.74
N LYS A 478 1.97 -36.61 -16.63
CA LYS A 478 0.83 -35.82 -17.09
C LYS A 478 0.66 -34.54 -16.23
N LEU A 479 0.78 -34.66 -14.92
CA LEU A 479 0.72 -33.55 -13.99
C LEU A 479 1.83 -32.52 -14.26
N ARG A 480 3.07 -33.00 -14.42
CA ARG A 480 4.23 -32.15 -14.71
C ARG A 480 4.09 -31.40 -16.03
N LYS A 481 3.46 -32.03 -17.03
CA LYS A 481 3.18 -31.39 -18.34
C LYS A 481 2.22 -30.21 -18.14
N LEU A 482 1.08 -30.40 -17.47
CA LEU A 482 0.10 -29.33 -17.24
C LEU A 482 0.67 -28.18 -16.39
N LEU A 483 1.43 -28.49 -15.34
CA LEU A 483 2.09 -27.46 -14.53
C LEU A 483 3.11 -26.67 -15.35
N ARG A 484 3.86 -27.31 -16.23
CA ARG A 484 4.81 -26.61 -17.11
C ARG A 484 4.10 -25.68 -18.08
N GLU A 485 2.99 -26.10 -18.68
CA GLU A 485 2.17 -25.23 -19.54
C GLU A 485 1.63 -24.02 -18.77
N ALA A 486 1.15 -24.20 -17.54
CA ALA A 486 0.70 -23.10 -16.67
C ALA A 486 1.84 -22.13 -16.33
N ILE A 487 3.00 -22.66 -15.94
CA ILE A 487 4.21 -21.88 -15.62
C ILE A 487 4.66 -21.06 -16.83
N ASP A 488 4.74 -21.67 -18.02
CA ASP A 488 5.18 -20.98 -19.23
C ASP A 488 4.20 -19.89 -19.66
N TYR A 489 2.89 -20.11 -19.47
CA TYR A 489 1.88 -19.09 -19.72
C TYR A 489 2.02 -17.90 -18.76
N ALA A 490 2.12 -18.18 -17.45
CA ALA A 490 2.30 -17.15 -16.42
C ALA A 490 3.55 -16.31 -16.69
N ARG A 491 4.68 -16.96 -16.99
CA ARG A 491 5.94 -16.27 -17.32
C ARG A 491 5.78 -15.31 -18.51
N LYS A 492 5.12 -15.74 -19.57
CA LYS A 492 4.88 -14.88 -20.73
C LYS A 492 3.99 -13.69 -20.37
N ALA A 493 2.88 -13.93 -19.66
CA ALA A 493 1.96 -12.89 -19.25
C ALA A 493 2.66 -11.84 -18.36
N ILE A 494 3.42 -12.29 -17.38
CA ILE A 494 4.16 -11.41 -16.44
C ILE A 494 5.25 -10.63 -17.20
N THR A 495 6.11 -11.30 -17.98
CA THR A 495 7.21 -10.63 -18.68
C THR A 495 6.71 -9.54 -19.64
N MET A 496 5.54 -9.73 -20.24
CA MET A 496 4.92 -8.72 -21.12
C MET A 496 4.32 -7.53 -20.35
N ASP A 497 4.01 -7.69 -19.07
CA ASP A 497 3.41 -6.67 -18.21
C ASP A 497 4.48 -5.80 -17.50
N LEU A 498 5.69 -6.33 -17.29
CA LEU A 498 6.74 -5.63 -16.57
C LEU A 498 7.29 -4.44 -17.37
N PRO A 499 7.55 -3.27 -16.72
CA PRO A 499 8.31 -2.17 -17.33
C PRO A 499 9.70 -2.62 -17.76
N LYS A 500 10.28 -1.94 -18.74
CA LYS A 500 11.60 -2.29 -19.28
C LYS A 500 12.70 -2.31 -18.21
N SER A 501 12.66 -1.40 -17.26
CA SER A 501 13.61 -1.35 -16.13
C SER A 501 13.61 -2.63 -15.30
N ILE A 502 12.43 -3.16 -15.01
CA ILE A 502 12.25 -4.41 -14.26
C ILE A 502 12.49 -5.63 -15.16
N ALA A 503 11.94 -5.63 -16.38
CA ALA A 503 12.09 -6.74 -17.32
C ALA A 503 13.54 -7.01 -17.70
N ASN A 504 14.38 -5.96 -17.81
CA ASN A 504 15.81 -6.06 -18.10
C ASN A 504 16.65 -6.49 -16.89
N ASN A 505 16.11 -6.40 -15.69
CA ASN A 505 16.73 -6.95 -14.48
C ASN A 505 16.35 -8.42 -14.35
N GLU A 506 17.26 -9.31 -14.75
CA GLU A 506 17.01 -10.76 -14.77
C GLU A 506 16.56 -11.31 -13.41
N HIS A 507 17.12 -10.78 -12.30
CA HIS A 507 16.74 -11.20 -10.95
C HIS A 507 15.28 -10.85 -10.65
N LEU A 508 14.88 -9.59 -10.84
CA LEU A 508 13.52 -9.10 -10.53
C LEU A 508 12.47 -9.73 -11.46
N SER A 509 12.80 -9.91 -12.74
CA SER A 509 11.92 -10.55 -13.71
C SER A 509 11.66 -12.02 -13.35
N ILE A 510 12.71 -12.76 -12.97
CA ILE A 510 12.56 -14.14 -12.50
C ILE A 510 11.79 -14.19 -11.19
N PHE A 511 12.06 -13.28 -10.25
CA PHE A 511 11.37 -13.24 -8.97
C PHE A 511 9.87 -12.98 -9.14
N ALA A 512 9.48 -11.99 -9.96
CA ALA A 512 8.08 -11.73 -10.27
C ALA A 512 7.37 -12.98 -10.82
N CYS A 513 8.05 -13.74 -11.68
CA CYS A 513 7.50 -14.98 -12.21
C CYS A 513 7.40 -16.07 -11.14
N LYS A 514 8.44 -16.26 -10.28
CA LYS A 514 8.46 -17.29 -9.22
C LYS A 514 7.27 -17.18 -8.27
N GLU A 515 6.98 -15.96 -7.83
CA GLU A 515 5.90 -15.68 -6.88
C GLU A 515 4.50 -15.88 -7.48
N ASN A 516 4.42 -16.00 -8.83
CA ASN A 516 3.13 -16.00 -9.55
C ASN A 516 2.99 -17.15 -10.57
N LEU A 517 3.66 -18.27 -10.37
CA LEU A 517 3.59 -19.37 -11.34
C LEU A 517 2.20 -20.01 -11.37
N TYR A 518 1.96 -20.98 -10.54
CA TYR A 518 0.67 -21.61 -10.32
C TYR A 518 0.49 -21.72 -8.81
N GLU A 519 -0.60 -21.26 -8.28
CA GLU A 519 -0.71 -21.07 -6.84
C GLU A 519 -1.29 -22.28 -6.13
N ARG A 520 -0.67 -22.67 -5.01
CA ARG A 520 -1.08 -23.81 -4.18
C ARG A 520 -2.49 -23.68 -3.64
N ARG A 521 -2.98 -22.45 -3.45
CA ARG A 521 -4.34 -22.16 -2.98
C ARG A 521 -5.41 -22.69 -3.94
N TYR A 522 -5.17 -22.73 -5.25
CA TYR A 522 -6.11 -23.27 -6.21
C TYR A 522 -6.35 -24.75 -6.01
N VAL A 523 -5.28 -25.51 -5.78
CA VAL A 523 -5.37 -26.97 -5.56
C VAL A 523 -6.00 -27.26 -4.21
N LEU A 524 -5.69 -26.50 -3.18
CA LEU A 524 -6.27 -26.65 -1.85
C LEU A 524 -7.78 -26.44 -1.85
N GLU A 525 -8.25 -25.31 -2.36
CA GLU A 525 -9.69 -24.98 -2.39
C GLU A 525 -10.47 -25.95 -3.26
N GLN A 526 -9.89 -26.43 -4.36
CA GLN A 526 -10.55 -27.44 -5.18
C GLN A 526 -10.62 -28.81 -4.46
N ALA A 527 -9.56 -29.20 -3.74
CA ALA A 527 -9.58 -30.45 -2.98
C ALA A 527 -10.59 -30.42 -1.82
N LEU A 528 -10.80 -29.25 -1.20
CA LEU A 528 -11.88 -29.03 -0.22
C LEU A 528 -13.26 -29.11 -0.89
N LYS A 529 -13.44 -28.45 -2.04
CA LYS A 529 -14.69 -28.48 -2.81
C LYS A 529 -15.05 -29.88 -3.28
N ASP A 530 -14.06 -30.68 -3.66
CA ASP A 530 -14.23 -32.07 -4.08
C ASP A 530 -14.48 -33.02 -2.89
N GLY A 531 -14.38 -32.54 -1.64
CA GLY A 531 -14.54 -33.34 -0.43
C GLY A 531 -13.38 -34.32 -0.14
N TRP A 532 -12.25 -34.20 -0.85
CA TRP A 532 -11.06 -35.01 -0.59
C TRP A 532 -10.30 -34.53 0.64
N LEU A 533 -10.27 -33.21 0.87
CA LEU A 533 -9.93 -32.60 2.15
C LEU A 533 -11.22 -32.22 2.88
N VAL A 534 -11.23 -32.46 4.19
CA VAL A 534 -12.34 -32.08 5.07
C VAL A 534 -11.84 -31.07 6.09
N TYR A 535 -12.58 -29.98 6.25
CA TYR A 535 -12.37 -29.00 7.31
C TYR A 535 -13.63 -28.90 8.16
N ASP A 536 -13.48 -29.13 9.46
CA ASP A 536 -14.53 -29.04 10.46
C ASP A 536 -13.99 -28.51 11.79
N GLU A 537 -14.83 -28.45 12.82
CA GLU A 537 -14.49 -27.98 14.16
C GLU A 537 -13.46 -28.88 14.90
N HIS A 538 -13.23 -30.10 14.39
CA HIS A 538 -12.24 -31.04 14.95
C HIS A 538 -10.90 -30.97 14.25
N THR A 539 -10.80 -30.19 13.17
CA THR A 539 -9.56 -30.03 12.41
C THR A 539 -8.48 -29.42 13.31
N SER A 540 -7.32 -30.06 13.36
CA SER A 540 -6.20 -29.64 14.22
C SER A 540 -5.75 -28.21 13.91
N PRO A 541 -5.53 -27.36 14.93
CA PRO A 541 -5.01 -25.99 14.73
C PRO A 541 -3.58 -25.96 14.17
N VAL A 542 -2.87 -27.09 14.22
CA VAL A 542 -1.51 -27.25 13.66
C VAL A 542 -1.51 -28.05 12.36
N ILE A 543 -2.70 -28.24 11.74
CA ILE A 543 -2.81 -28.90 10.44
C ILE A 543 -1.89 -28.20 9.43
N GLY A 544 -1.20 -28.95 8.61
CA GLY A 544 -0.19 -28.44 7.69
C GLY A 544 1.21 -28.29 8.27
N ALA A 545 1.41 -28.52 9.57
CA ALA A 545 2.73 -28.58 10.19
C ALA A 545 3.37 -29.97 10.01
N PHE A 546 4.65 -30.00 9.71
CA PHE A 546 5.37 -31.25 9.49
C PHE A 546 6.85 -31.17 9.77
N LEU A 547 7.43 -32.33 10.06
CA LEU A 547 8.83 -32.56 10.34
C LEU A 547 9.37 -33.63 9.39
N TYR A 548 10.58 -33.47 8.90
CA TYR A 548 11.36 -34.56 8.28
C TYR A 548 12.38 -35.06 9.30
N LEU A 549 12.39 -36.36 9.54
CA LEU A 549 13.41 -37.03 10.36
C LEU A 549 14.69 -37.30 9.58
#